data_7a53bed407a643a8304654c23e5339ec
#
_entry.id   7a53bed407a643a8304654c23e5339ec
#
_cell.length_a   1.000
_cell.length_b   1.000
_cell.length_c   1.000
_cell.angle_alpha   90.00
_cell.angle_beta   90.00
_cell.angle_gamma   90.00
#
_symmetry.space_group_name_H-M   'P 1'
#
loop_
_entity.id
_entity.type
_entity.pdbx_description
1 polymer ?
#
loop_
_entity_poly.entity_id
_entity_poly.type
_entity_poly.pdbx_seq_one_letter_code
_entity_poly.pdbx_strand_id
1 'polypeptide(L)'
;MPTTILIVEDEFLIAVEIEAVVHDLGHESAGIADDMESALAKASEAIDVALVDVNLADGATGPRIGEKLAADFGIEVIFVTTNPAQLGEGVSGTLGALEKPVDLSILKQVLDYVIAVRKGEKIDPPARLRLFFN
;
A
#
# COMPACT_ATOMS: atom_id res chain seq x y z
N MET A 1 -13.09 -10.04 10.98
CA MET A 1 -12.11 -9.05 11.48
C MET A 1 -11.85 -8.02 10.40
N PRO A 2 -11.94 -6.72 10.70
CA PRO A 2 -11.59 -5.72 9.71
C PRO A 2 -10.10 -5.77 9.39
N THR A 3 -9.77 -5.38 8.18
CA THR A 3 -8.38 -5.27 7.73
C THR A 3 -7.81 -3.93 8.17
N THR A 4 -6.61 -3.93 8.70
CA THR A 4 -5.93 -2.71 9.15
C THR A 4 -4.93 -2.26 8.10
N ILE A 5 -5.06 -1.03 7.64
CA ILE A 5 -4.32 -0.49 6.50
C ILE A 5 -3.53 0.75 6.92
N LEU A 6 -2.22 0.73 6.64
CA LEU A 6 -1.35 1.90 6.82
C LEU A 6 -1.25 2.66 5.50
N ILE A 7 -1.36 3.98 5.57
CA ILE A 7 -1.27 4.84 4.40
C ILE A 7 0.03 5.64 4.50
N VAL A 8 0.91 5.51 3.50
CA VAL A 8 2.19 6.23 3.45
C VAL A 8 2.16 7.14 2.22
N GLU A 9 1.86 8.40 2.45
CA GLU A 9 1.61 9.40 1.41
C GLU A 9 1.90 10.80 1.98
N ASP A 10 2.70 11.61 1.30
CA ASP A 10 3.04 12.96 1.77
C ASP A 10 2.06 14.04 1.34
N GLU A 11 1.26 13.79 0.29
CA GLU A 11 0.21 14.72 -0.11
C GLU A 11 -1.03 14.50 0.76
N PHE A 12 -1.23 15.41 1.71
CA PHE A 12 -2.24 15.26 2.75
C PHE A 12 -3.65 15.01 2.19
N LEU A 13 -4.04 15.76 1.17
CA LEU A 13 -5.38 15.61 0.59
C LEU A 13 -5.57 14.23 -0.04
N ILE A 14 -4.54 13.70 -0.71
CA ILE A 14 -4.59 12.37 -1.30
C ILE A 14 -4.66 11.32 -0.19
N ALA A 15 -3.85 11.46 0.84
CA ALA A 15 -3.85 10.53 1.98
C ALA A 15 -5.21 10.47 2.66
N VAL A 16 -5.84 11.61 2.88
CA VAL A 16 -7.17 11.69 3.51
C VAL A 16 -8.24 11.05 2.62
N GLU A 17 -8.17 11.24 1.31
CA GLU A 17 -9.09 10.60 0.37
C GLU A 17 -8.97 9.08 0.42
N ILE A 18 -7.74 8.58 0.44
CA ILE A 18 -7.49 7.14 0.56
C ILE A 18 -8.03 6.61 1.89
N GLU A 19 -7.78 7.34 2.98
CA GLU A 19 -8.28 6.94 4.30
C GLU A 19 -9.81 6.89 4.35
N ALA A 20 -10.48 7.85 3.70
CA ALA A 20 -11.94 7.85 3.60
C ALA A 20 -12.45 6.60 2.87
N VAL A 21 -11.79 6.20 1.79
CA VAL A 21 -12.13 4.98 1.06
C VAL A 21 -11.94 3.74 1.94
N VAL A 22 -10.84 3.68 2.67
CA VAL A 22 -10.55 2.57 3.60
C VAL A 22 -11.71 2.42 4.60
N HIS A 23 -12.16 3.52 5.20
CA HIS A 23 -13.27 3.50 6.14
C HIS A 23 -14.60 3.12 5.47
N ASP A 24 -14.86 3.66 4.29
CA ASP A 24 -16.09 3.37 3.55
C ASP A 24 -16.21 1.89 3.18
N LEU A 25 -15.09 1.23 2.98
CA LEU A 25 -15.06 -0.21 2.68
C LEU A 25 -15.13 -1.09 3.93
N GLY A 26 -15.22 -0.49 5.11
CA GLY A 26 -15.34 -1.21 6.38
C GLY A 26 -14.01 -1.65 6.97
N HIS A 27 -12.90 -1.09 6.50
CA HIS A 27 -11.57 -1.40 7.03
C HIS A 27 -11.12 -0.34 8.04
N GLU A 28 -10.05 -0.63 8.76
CA GLU A 28 -9.48 0.29 9.74
C GLU A 28 -8.20 0.93 9.21
N SER A 29 -8.02 2.23 9.49
CA SER A 29 -6.78 2.92 9.17
C SER A 29 -5.83 2.84 10.35
N ALA A 30 -4.57 2.47 10.08
CA ALA A 30 -3.50 2.53 11.08
C ALA A 30 -2.90 3.94 11.16
N GLY A 31 -3.38 4.86 10.33
CA GLY A 31 -2.92 6.23 10.27
C GLY A 31 -2.24 6.56 8.96
N ILE A 32 -1.79 7.79 8.86
CA ILE A 32 -1.12 8.35 7.69
C ILE A 32 0.30 8.70 8.09
N ALA A 33 1.27 8.29 7.28
CA ALA A 33 2.68 8.63 7.44
C ALA A 33 3.17 9.33 6.19
N ASP A 34 4.09 10.28 6.31
CA ASP A 34 4.58 11.07 5.18
C ASP A 34 6.08 10.87 4.89
N ASP A 35 6.78 10.09 5.72
CA ASP A 35 8.19 9.78 5.55
C ASP A 35 8.53 8.42 6.20
N MET A 36 9.80 8.02 6.10
CA MET A 36 10.25 6.75 6.64
C MET A 36 10.11 6.69 8.16
N GLU A 37 10.52 7.75 8.86
CA GLU A 37 10.47 7.76 10.32
C GLU A 37 9.04 7.56 10.84
N SER A 38 8.08 8.31 10.31
CA SER A 38 6.68 8.19 10.73
C SER A 38 6.06 6.86 10.32
N ALA A 39 6.42 6.34 9.13
CA ALA A 39 5.92 5.05 8.67
C ALA A 39 6.40 3.92 9.59
N LEU A 40 7.68 3.89 9.91
CA LEU A 40 8.24 2.85 10.78
C LEU A 40 7.76 2.99 12.22
N ALA A 41 7.50 4.22 12.68
CA ALA A 41 6.95 4.45 14.01
C ALA A 41 5.53 3.90 14.16
N LYS A 42 4.75 3.89 13.08
CA LYS A 42 3.38 3.35 13.08
C LYS A 42 3.34 1.86 12.77
N ALA A 43 4.42 1.28 12.24
CA ALA A 43 4.44 -0.11 11.79
C ALA A 43 4.28 -1.07 12.97
N SER A 44 3.51 -2.13 12.75
CA SER A 44 3.37 -3.23 13.71
C SER A 44 2.87 -4.47 12.96
N GLU A 45 2.97 -5.61 13.60
CA GLU A 45 2.46 -6.86 13.04
C GLU A 45 0.93 -6.91 12.98
N ALA A 46 0.25 -5.96 13.63
CA ALA A 46 -1.21 -5.84 13.58
C ALA A 46 -1.70 -5.19 12.28
N ILE A 47 -0.81 -4.57 11.51
CA ILE A 47 -1.17 -3.98 10.22
C ILE A 47 -1.13 -5.06 9.15
N ASP A 48 -2.19 -5.15 8.35
CA ASP A 48 -2.32 -6.16 7.31
C ASP A 48 -1.77 -5.70 5.96
N VAL A 49 -2.06 -4.46 5.58
CA VAL A 49 -1.76 -3.91 4.26
C VAL A 49 -1.19 -2.50 4.41
N ALA A 50 -0.25 -2.13 3.54
CA ALA A 50 0.22 -0.76 3.44
C ALA A 50 0.11 -0.29 1.99
N LEU A 51 -0.41 0.92 1.82
CA LEU A 51 -0.45 1.62 0.55
C LEU A 51 0.64 2.69 0.61
N VAL A 52 1.67 2.55 -0.21
CA VAL A 52 2.91 3.33 -0.09
C VAL A 52 3.22 4.09 -1.36
N ASP A 53 3.33 5.42 -1.27
CA ASP A 53 3.84 6.23 -2.38
C ASP A 53 5.37 6.06 -2.47
N VAL A 54 5.91 6.20 -3.67
CA VAL A 54 7.34 6.09 -3.92
C VAL A 54 8.08 7.35 -3.48
N ASN A 55 7.55 8.51 -3.82
CA ASN A 55 8.17 9.80 -3.52
C ASN A 55 7.46 10.45 -2.34
N LEU A 56 8.19 10.68 -1.26
CA LEU A 56 7.65 11.14 0.01
C LEU A 56 8.35 12.43 0.48
N ALA A 57 8.01 12.91 1.66
CA ALA A 57 8.57 14.15 2.20
C ALA A 57 10.10 14.10 2.33
N ASP A 58 10.66 12.92 2.59
CA ASP A 58 12.11 12.71 2.73
C ASP A 58 12.78 12.19 1.45
N GLY A 59 12.09 12.24 0.32
CA GLY A 59 12.63 11.82 -0.98
C GLY A 59 12.03 10.52 -1.48
N ALA A 60 12.75 9.80 -2.36
CA ALA A 60 12.28 8.55 -2.95
C ALA A 60 12.47 7.35 -2.00
N THR A 61 11.95 7.47 -0.78
CA THR A 61 12.13 6.47 0.27
C THR A 61 11.05 5.39 0.28
N GLY A 62 9.99 5.56 -0.51
CA GLY A 62 8.88 4.61 -0.56
C GLY A 62 9.28 3.16 -0.76
N PRO A 63 10.13 2.85 -1.77
CA PRO A 63 10.55 1.46 -1.99
C PRO A 63 11.25 0.84 -0.79
N ARG A 64 12.08 1.59 -0.10
CA ARG A 64 12.78 1.14 1.10
C ARG A 64 11.84 0.92 2.27
N ILE A 65 10.88 1.83 2.42
CA ILE A 65 9.82 1.68 3.43
C ILE A 65 9.05 0.40 3.18
N GLY A 66 8.60 0.19 1.94
CA GLY A 66 7.84 -1.00 1.57
C GLY A 66 8.59 -2.29 1.85
N GLU A 67 9.87 -2.33 1.49
CA GLU A 67 10.71 -3.49 1.76
C GLU A 67 10.79 -3.81 3.25
N LYS A 68 11.00 -2.78 4.08
CA LYS A 68 11.08 -2.95 5.54
C LYS A 68 9.74 -3.36 6.14
N LEU A 69 8.64 -2.76 5.71
CA LEU A 69 7.31 -3.12 6.20
C LEU A 69 6.99 -4.59 5.90
N ALA A 70 7.35 -5.05 4.71
CA ALA A 70 7.13 -6.44 4.32
C ALA A 70 8.03 -7.40 5.10
N ALA A 71 9.33 -7.09 5.16
CA ALA A 71 10.32 -7.99 5.76
C ALA A 71 10.22 -8.08 7.28
N ASP A 72 10.03 -6.94 7.94
CA ASP A 72 10.10 -6.87 9.40
C ASP A 72 8.76 -7.09 10.09
N PHE A 73 7.66 -6.81 9.41
CA PHE A 73 6.31 -6.84 10.01
C PHE A 73 5.32 -7.75 9.29
N GLY A 74 5.70 -8.34 8.16
CA GLY A 74 4.79 -9.21 7.39
C GLY A 74 3.62 -8.47 6.75
N ILE A 75 3.77 -7.18 6.52
CA ILE A 75 2.72 -6.34 5.92
C ILE A 75 2.70 -6.55 4.40
N GLU A 76 1.50 -6.70 3.83
CA GLU A 76 1.34 -6.76 2.38
C GLU A 76 1.43 -5.36 1.81
N VAL A 77 2.42 -5.09 0.95
CA VAL A 77 2.70 -3.73 0.46
C VAL A 77 2.29 -3.58 -0.99
N ILE A 78 1.50 -2.54 -1.25
CA ILE A 78 1.15 -2.08 -2.60
C ILE A 78 1.67 -0.65 -2.74
N PHE A 79 2.47 -0.41 -3.78
CA PHE A 79 2.90 0.95 -4.09
C PHE A 79 1.84 1.67 -4.90
N VAL A 80 1.64 2.96 -4.62
CA VAL A 80 0.71 3.81 -5.37
C VAL A 80 1.54 5.01 -5.85
N THR A 81 1.79 5.09 -7.16
CA THR A 81 2.75 6.06 -7.70
C THR A 81 2.33 6.60 -9.06
N THR A 82 2.75 7.83 -9.38
CA THR A 82 2.55 8.40 -10.72
C THR A 82 3.52 7.83 -11.74
N ASN A 83 4.61 7.20 -11.27
CA ASN A 83 5.64 6.64 -12.16
C ASN A 83 6.04 5.22 -11.72
N PRO A 84 5.24 4.20 -12.07
CA PRO A 84 5.57 2.82 -11.70
C PRO A 84 6.94 2.34 -12.23
N ALA A 85 7.45 2.96 -13.30
CA ALA A 85 8.75 2.60 -13.85
C ALA A 85 9.90 2.83 -12.87
N GLN A 86 9.74 3.72 -11.88
CA GLN A 86 10.74 3.92 -10.83
C GLN A 86 11.00 2.65 -10.01
N LEU A 87 10.05 1.73 -10.00
CA LEU A 87 10.15 0.49 -9.23
C LEU A 87 10.86 -0.63 -10.00
N GLY A 88 11.17 -0.40 -11.28
CA GLY A 88 11.86 -1.40 -12.11
C GLY A 88 11.09 -2.71 -12.16
N GLU A 89 11.76 -3.80 -11.82
CA GLU A 89 11.15 -5.13 -11.81
C GLU A 89 10.39 -5.42 -10.53
N GLY A 90 10.46 -4.53 -9.56
CA GLY A 90 9.73 -4.66 -8.30
C GLY A 90 10.62 -4.45 -7.09
N VAL A 91 10.00 -4.57 -5.92
CA VAL A 91 10.67 -4.40 -4.63
C VAL A 91 10.49 -5.70 -3.84
N SER A 92 11.57 -6.23 -3.31
CA SER A 92 11.58 -7.51 -2.60
C SER A 92 10.54 -7.57 -1.50
N GLY A 93 9.76 -8.64 -1.49
CA GLY A 93 8.74 -8.89 -0.47
C GLY A 93 7.44 -8.15 -0.65
N THR A 94 7.34 -7.22 -1.60
CA THR A 94 6.12 -6.44 -1.84
C THR A 94 5.27 -7.05 -2.95
N LEU A 95 3.99 -6.71 -2.97
CA LEU A 95 3.04 -7.38 -3.88
C LEU A 95 2.99 -6.75 -5.27
N GLY A 96 2.97 -5.44 -5.35
CA GLY A 96 2.82 -4.80 -6.65
C GLY A 96 2.68 -3.29 -6.60
N ALA A 97 2.28 -2.71 -7.72
CA ALA A 97 2.13 -1.27 -7.87
C ALA A 97 0.87 -0.90 -8.62
N LEU A 98 0.32 0.25 -8.27
CA LEU A 98 -0.87 0.84 -8.86
C LEU A 98 -0.51 2.25 -9.31
N GLU A 99 -0.81 2.58 -10.56
CA GLU A 99 -0.52 3.91 -11.11
C GLU A 99 -1.59 4.93 -10.75
N LYS A 100 -1.16 6.09 -10.26
CA LYS A 100 -2.05 7.23 -10.02
C LYS A 100 -2.47 7.86 -11.35
N PRO A 101 -3.65 8.47 -11.42
CA PRO A 101 -4.64 8.63 -10.35
C PRO A 101 -5.44 7.34 -10.11
N VAL A 102 -5.83 7.12 -8.86
CA VAL A 102 -6.58 5.92 -8.46
C VAL A 102 -7.95 6.35 -7.97
N ASP A 103 -9.00 5.88 -8.61
CA ASP A 103 -10.35 6.17 -8.15
C ASP A 103 -10.80 5.14 -7.11
N LEU A 104 -11.94 5.42 -6.48
CA LEU A 104 -12.54 4.61 -5.44
C LEU A 104 -12.76 3.16 -5.90
N SER A 105 -13.27 2.98 -7.11
CA SER A 105 -13.58 1.66 -7.66
C SER A 105 -12.32 0.81 -7.83
N ILE A 106 -11.25 1.40 -8.36
CA ILE A 106 -9.98 0.71 -8.56
C ILE A 106 -9.37 0.34 -7.21
N LEU A 107 -9.38 1.26 -6.26
CA LEU A 107 -8.82 1.00 -4.93
C LEU A 107 -9.58 -0.12 -4.23
N LYS A 108 -10.91 -0.14 -4.34
CA LYS A 108 -11.73 -1.22 -3.79
C LYS A 108 -11.32 -2.57 -4.37
N GLN A 109 -11.18 -2.66 -5.70
CA GLN A 109 -10.79 -3.90 -6.36
C GLN A 109 -9.41 -4.38 -5.89
N VAL A 110 -8.46 -3.46 -5.75
CA VAL A 110 -7.12 -3.79 -5.30
C VAL A 110 -7.13 -4.28 -3.85
N LEU A 111 -7.84 -3.61 -2.96
CA LEU A 111 -7.95 -4.02 -1.56
C LEU A 111 -8.64 -5.36 -1.42
N ASP A 112 -9.72 -5.59 -2.16
CA ASP A 112 -10.41 -6.88 -2.15
C ASP A 112 -9.46 -8.01 -2.59
N TYR A 113 -8.66 -7.77 -3.63
CA TYR A 113 -7.68 -8.72 -4.12
C TYR A 113 -6.61 -9.03 -3.06
N VAL A 114 -6.02 -7.99 -2.45
CA VAL A 114 -4.97 -8.15 -1.45
C VAL A 114 -5.47 -8.95 -0.25
N ILE A 115 -6.67 -8.63 0.22
CA ILE A 115 -7.29 -9.32 1.35
C ILE A 115 -7.51 -10.80 1.01
N ALA A 116 -7.99 -11.10 -0.20
CA ALA A 116 -8.18 -12.47 -0.65
C ALA A 116 -6.85 -13.24 -0.70
N VAL A 117 -5.81 -12.62 -1.24
CA VAL A 117 -4.47 -13.22 -1.29
C VAL A 117 -3.95 -13.55 0.12
N ARG A 118 -4.15 -12.66 1.06
CA ARG A 118 -3.72 -12.89 2.46
C ARG A 118 -4.46 -14.05 3.11
N LYS A 119 -5.69 -14.32 2.67
CA LYS A 119 -6.47 -15.47 3.15
C LYS A 119 -6.13 -16.76 2.43
N GLY A 120 -5.20 -16.72 1.48
CA GLY A 120 -4.81 -17.89 0.69
C GLY A 120 -5.75 -18.20 -0.46
N GLU A 121 -6.67 -17.30 -0.79
CA GLU A 121 -7.60 -17.49 -1.89
C GLU A 121 -6.90 -17.21 -3.23
N LYS A 122 -7.27 -17.96 -4.26
CA LYS A 122 -6.75 -17.78 -5.61
C LYS A 122 -7.79 -17.08 -6.45
N ILE A 123 -7.59 -15.79 -6.69
CA ILE A 123 -8.46 -14.99 -7.54
C ILE A 123 -7.61 -14.23 -8.55
N ASP A 124 -8.22 -13.75 -9.62
CA ASP A 124 -7.52 -12.99 -10.63
C ASP A 124 -7.21 -11.58 -10.13
N PRO A 125 -6.00 -11.06 -10.37
CA PRO A 125 -5.67 -9.70 -9.99
C PRO A 125 -6.42 -8.68 -10.86
N PRO A 126 -6.73 -7.49 -10.29
CA PRO A 126 -7.30 -6.41 -11.09
C PRO A 126 -6.35 -6.02 -12.23
N ALA A 127 -6.91 -5.66 -13.39
CA ALA A 127 -6.13 -5.32 -14.57
C ALA A 127 -5.15 -4.17 -14.34
N ARG A 128 -5.52 -3.23 -13.46
CA ARG A 128 -4.70 -2.06 -13.15
C ARG A 128 -3.53 -2.33 -12.20
N LEU A 129 -3.57 -3.46 -11.51
CA LEU A 129 -2.52 -3.80 -10.54
C LEU A 129 -1.37 -4.53 -11.26
N ARG A 130 -0.19 -3.93 -11.22
CA ARG A 130 1.02 -4.57 -11.73
C ARG A 130 1.64 -5.40 -10.60
N LEU A 131 1.60 -6.71 -10.73
CA LEU A 131 2.19 -7.60 -9.72
C LEU A 131 3.70 -7.73 -9.91
N PHE A 132 4.40 -7.85 -8.79
CA PHE A 132 5.82 -8.13 -8.78
C PHE A 132 6.04 -9.63 -8.58
N PHE A 133 7.03 -10.19 -9.26
CA PHE A 133 7.40 -11.59 -9.12
C PHE A 133 8.71 -11.63 -8.32
N ASN A 134 8.57 -11.82 -7.04
CA ASN A 134 9.71 -11.83 -6.13
C ASN A 134 10.04 -13.24 -5.66
#